data_e79236ca4dcdb53c7ff94c0fb41507f5
#
_entry.id   e79236ca4dcdb53c7ff94c0fb41507f5
#
_cell.length_a   1.000
_cell.length_b   1.000
_cell.length_c   1.000
_cell.angle_alpha   90.00
_cell.angle_beta   90.00
_cell.angle_gamma   90.00
#
_symmetry.space_group_name_H-M   'P 1'
#
loop_
_entity.id
_entity.type
_entity.pdbx_description
1 polymer ?
#
loop_
_entity_poly.entity_id
_entity_poly.type
_entity_poly.pdbx_seq_one_letter_code
_entity_poly.pdbx_strand_id
1 'polypeptide(L)'
;MSAVFEQIFQVGFLAAIIRIATPLAFATLGEMFSERAGVLNLGIEGIMLLSAMTGFTAASLSGSLWLGVLAAVLTGMLMSALHALFTVTLGLSQHVCGIGVTLFSSGLAYFLYRLIFGQQSVPPNIKGFQTLPIPLLSDIPVLGTAVFNQFALVYMAILAIPLAAFVLYRTPWGLSVRMVGENPRAADSAGGSVIATRFQAVILGGALMGLAGAFLSMAQFNAFTFGVVSGRGWVAIALVVFGRWDPWRSAGAALLFAFVDALQLRMQASGLGHIPYEAFLMLPFIFTIVAMAVMSRNAVAPSALLKPFRREER
;
A
#
# COMPACT_ATOMS: atom_id res chain seq x y z
N MET A 1 -11.11 26.04 -23.30
CA MET A 1 -11.41 25.41 -21.99
C MET A 1 -12.24 24.12 -22.12
N SER A 2 -13.30 24.07 -22.98
CA SER A 2 -14.12 22.85 -23.18
C SER A 2 -13.31 21.64 -23.70
N ALA A 3 -12.45 21.83 -24.70
CA ALA A 3 -11.64 20.75 -25.27
C ALA A 3 -10.61 20.15 -24.30
N VAL A 4 -10.03 20.96 -23.44
CA VAL A 4 -9.11 20.49 -22.38
C VAL A 4 -9.88 19.70 -21.31
N PHE A 5 -11.09 20.13 -20.99
CA PHE A 5 -11.96 19.44 -20.04
C PHE A 5 -12.40 18.06 -20.58
N GLU A 6 -12.78 17.97 -21.85
CA GLU A 6 -13.12 16.71 -22.51
C GLU A 6 -11.92 15.75 -22.59
N GLN A 7 -10.72 16.27 -22.85
CA GLN A 7 -9.49 15.46 -22.85
C GLN A 7 -9.14 14.92 -21.45
N ILE A 8 -9.39 15.68 -20.39
CA ILE A 8 -9.11 15.26 -19.01
C ILE A 8 -10.07 14.14 -18.57
N PHE A 9 -11.35 14.21 -18.90
CA PHE A 9 -12.39 13.30 -18.44
C PHE A 9 -12.74 12.15 -19.39
N GLN A 10 -11.81 11.76 -20.26
CA GLN A 10 -11.98 10.56 -21.09
C GLN A 10 -12.09 9.28 -20.24
N VAL A 11 -12.69 8.23 -20.79
CA VAL A 11 -12.86 6.92 -20.13
C VAL A 11 -11.55 6.36 -19.56
N GLY A 12 -10.42 6.60 -20.24
CA GLY A 12 -9.08 6.25 -19.74
C GLY A 12 -8.66 6.94 -18.43
N PHE A 13 -9.33 8.05 -18.05
CA PHE A 13 -9.06 8.71 -16.77
C PHE A 13 -9.55 7.89 -15.58
N LEU A 14 -10.75 7.34 -15.65
CA LEU A 14 -11.29 6.47 -14.60
C LEU A 14 -10.46 5.20 -14.43
N ALA A 15 -10.03 4.60 -15.54
CA ALA A 15 -9.13 3.45 -15.50
C ALA A 15 -7.78 3.79 -14.83
N ALA A 16 -7.23 4.97 -15.12
CA ALA A 16 -5.98 5.44 -14.50
C ALA A 16 -6.15 5.65 -12.98
N ILE A 17 -7.26 6.23 -12.52
CA ILE A 17 -7.55 6.40 -11.09
C ILE A 17 -7.52 5.05 -10.37
N ILE A 18 -8.20 4.04 -10.90
CA ILE A 18 -8.26 2.70 -10.29
C ILE A 18 -6.87 2.08 -10.23
N ARG A 19 -6.06 2.21 -11.30
CA ARG A 19 -4.69 1.68 -11.32
C ARG A 19 -3.78 2.37 -10.31
N ILE A 20 -3.87 3.70 -10.20
CA ILE A 20 -3.08 4.46 -9.21
C ILE A 20 -3.55 4.17 -7.78
N ALA A 21 -4.87 3.96 -7.56
CA ALA A 21 -5.42 3.60 -6.26
C ALA A 21 -5.01 2.19 -5.80
N THR A 22 -4.74 1.27 -6.72
CA THR A 22 -4.48 -0.14 -6.40
C THR A 22 -3.32 -0.35 -5.42
N PRO A 23 -2.09 0.12 -5.67
CA PRO A 23 -0.98 -0.06 -4.73
C PRO A 23 -1.23 0.70 -3.43
N LEU A 24 -1.89 1.87 -3.47
CA LEU A 24 -2.28 2.60 -2.27
C LEU A 24 -3.29 1.83 -1.44
N ALA A 25 -4.30 1.21 -2.05
CA ALA A 25 -5.30 0.42 -1.35
C ALA A 25 -4.67 -0.79 -0.65
N PHE A 26 -3.80 -1.54 -1.32
CA PHE A 26 -3.07 -2.64 -0.69
C PHE A 26 -2.22 -2.17 0.48
N ALA A 27 -1.41 -1.14 0.29
CA ALA A 27 -0.52 -0.61 1.31
C ALA A 27 -1.30 -0.05 2.50
N THR A 28 -2.38 0.71 2.26
CA THR A 28 -3.24 1.28 3.29
C THR A 28 -3.99 0.20 4.08
N LEU A 29 -4.52 -0.83 3.41
CA LEU A 29 -5.15 -1.96 4.12
C LEU A 29 -4.13 -2.72 4.96
N GLY A 30 -2.90 -2.89 4.45
CA GLY A 30 -1.82 -3.54 5.18
C GLY A 30 -1.44 -2.79 6.45
N GLU A 31 -1.22 -1.49 6.35
CA GLU A 31 -0.89 -0.65 7.50
C GLU A 31 -2.06 -0.56 8.48
N MET A 32 -3.29 -0.48 7.99
CA MET A 32 -4.48 -0.46 8.81
C MET A 32 -4.58 -1.70 9.73
N PHE A 33 -4.26 -2.91 9.26
CA PHE A 33 -4.24 -4.10 10.12
C PHE A 33 -3.17 -4.00 11.20
N SER A 34 -1.99 -3.50 10.86
CA SER A 34 -0.88 -3.28 11.80
C SER A 34 -1.29 -2.27 12.88
N GLU A 35 -1.80 -1.12 12.48
CA GLU A 35 -2.20 -0.06 13.42
C GLU A 35 -3.43 -0.45 14.24
N ARG A 36 -4.38 -1.21 13.69
CA ARG A 36 -5.52 -1.76 14.44
C ARG A 36 -5.10 -2.73 15.54
N ALA A 37 -3.94 -3.38 15.40
CA ALA A 37 -3.33 -4.19 16.47
C ALA A 37 -2.44 -3.38 17.42
N GLY A 38 -2.30 -2.06 17.20
CA GLY A 38 -1.50 -1.15 18.02
C GLY A 38 -0.03 -1.05 17.60
N VAL A 39 0.31 -1.42 16.36
CA VAL A 39 1.69 -1.36 15.83
C VAL A 39 1.73 -0.47 14.59
N LEU A 40 2.46 0.65 14.66
CA LEU A 40 2.75 1.52 13.52
C LEU A 40 3.95 0.97 12.76
N ASN A 41 3.84 0.82 11.43
CA ASN A 41 4.92 0.33 10.59
C ASN A 41 5.41 1.38 9.59
N LEU A 42 6.28 2.28 10.04
CA LEU A 42 6.95 3.24 9.15
C LEU A 42 7.92 2.58 8.15
N GLY A 43 8.08 1.27 8.23
CA GLY A 43 8.85 0.47 7.26
C GLY A 43 8.20 0.29 5.90
N ILE A 44 6.93 0.67 5.77
CA ILE A 44 6.07 0.43 4.61
C ILE A 44 6.71 0.81 3.27
N GLU A 45 7.37 1.97 3.17
CA GLU A 45 8.01 2.45 1.94
C GLU A 45 9.14 1.50 1.50
N GLY A 46 10.01 1.11 2.43
CA GLY A 46 11.12 0.19 2.15
C GLY A 46 10.63 -1.23 1.89
N ILE A 47 9.61 -1.69 2.61
CA ILE A 47 8.99 -3.00 2.42
C ILE A 47 8.40 -3.11 1.01
N MET A 48 7.64 -2.11 0.57
CA MET A 48 7.10 -2.05 -0.80
C MET A 48 8.22 -2.05 -1.85
N LEU A 49 9.29 -1.29 -1.62
CA LEU A 49 10.41 -1.18 -2.56
C LEU A 49 11.17 -2.50 -2.70
N LEU A 50 11.51 -3.15 -1.59
CA LEU A 50 12.20 -4.44 -1.62
C LEU A 50 11.31 -5.52 -2.23
N SER A 51 10.02 -5.51 -1.91
CA SER A 51 9.04 -6.43 -2.50
C SER A 51 8.87 -6.21 -4.00
N ALA A 52 8.88 -4.95 -4.46
CA ALA A 52 8.85 -4.63 -5.89
C ALA A 52 10.09 -5.19 -6.61
N MET A 53 11.27 -5.07 -5.99
CA MET A 53 12.52 -5.58 -6.53
C MET A 53 12.55 -7.11 -6.59
N THR A 54 12.21 -7.79 -5.47
CA THR A 54 12.24 -9.25 -5.41
C THR A 54 11.19 -9.88 -6.32
N GLY A 55 9.99 -9.27 -6.40
CA GLY A 55 8.93 -9.69 -7.32
C GLY A 55 9.36 -9.55 -8.77
N PHE A 56 9.90 -8.40 -9.14
CA PHE A 56 10.44 -8.16 -10.48
C PHE A 56 11.55 -9.17 -10.84
N THR A 57 12.48 -9.38 -9.94
CA THR A 57 13.60 -10.32 -10.14
C THR A 57 13.11 -11.74 -10.31
N ALA A 58 12.22 -12.21 -9.45
CA ALA A 58 11.65 -13.55 -9.54
C ALA A 58 10.86 -13.75 -10.85
N ALA A 59 10.07 -12.75 -11.27
CA ALA A 59 9.36 -12.77 -12.53
C ALA A 59 10.30 -12.78 -13.74
N SER A 60 11.37 -11.97 -13.70
CA SER A 60 12.37 -11.89 -14.76
C SER A 60 13.16 -13.19 -14.95
N LEU A 61 13.53 -13.85 -13.84
CA LEU A 61 14.33 -15.08 -13.88
C LEU A 61 13.49 -16.33 -14.17
N SER A 62 12.26 -16.39 -13.65
CA SER A 62 11.38 -17.57 -13.82
C SER A 62 10.48 -17.50 -15.05
N GLY A 63 10.30 -16.32 -15.65
CA GLY A 63 9.31 -16.09 -16.69
C GLY A 63 7.86 -16.14 -16.21
N SER A 64 7.60 -16.28 -14.89
CA SER A 64 6.26 -16.37 -14.29
C SER A 64 5.96 -15.17 -13.41
N LEU A 65 4.95 -14.38 -13.80
CA LEU A 65 4.50 -13.22 -13.01
C LEU A 65 3.95 -13.62 -11.63
N TRP A 66 3.28 -14.77 -11.54
CA TRP A 66 2.72 -15.25 -10.27
C TRP A 66 3.78 -15.69 -9.28
N LEU A 67 4.90 -16.28 -9.75
CA LEU A 67 6.07 -16.51 -8.89
C LEU A 67 6.68 -15.18 -8.40
N GLY A 68 6.67 -14.16 -9.26
CA GLY A 68 7.05 -12.81 -8.87
C GLY A 68 6.16 -12.25 -7.78
N VAL A 69 4.84 -12.38 -7.91
CA VAL A 69 3.87 -11.95 -6.88
C VAL A 69 4.11 -12.69 -5.57
N LEU A 70 4.31 -14.01 -5.62
CA LEU A 70 4.60 -14.80 -4.43
C LEU A 70 5.89 -14.35 -3.74
N ALA A 71 6.96 -14.13 -4.50
CA ALA A 71 8.23 -13.64 -3.96
C ALA A 71 8.07 -12.25 -3.30
N ALA A 72 7.32 -11.35 -3.92
CA ALA A 72 7.04 -10.03 -3.36
C ALA A 72 6.25 -10.12 -2.04
N VAL A 73 5.22 -10.96 -1.98
CA VAL A 73 4.42 -11.20 -0.78
C VAL A 73 5.29 -11.77 0.35
N LEU A 74 6.08 -12.80 0.06
CA LEU A 74 6.97 -13.42 1.06
C LEU A 74 8.02 -12.42 1.57
N THR A 75 8.57 -11.58 0.70
CA THR A 75 9.50 -10.51 1.10
C THR A 75 8.81 -9.49 1.99
N GLY A 76 7.60 -9.06 1.67
CA GLY A 76 6.82 -8.16 2.49
C GLY A 76 6.51 -8.74 3.87
N MET A 77 6.12 -10.02 3.94
CA MET A 77 5.90 -10.75 5.19
C MET A 77 7.19 -10.84 6.02
N LEU A 78 8.32 -11.15 5.40
CA LEU A 78 9.62 -11.30 6.08
C LEU A 78 10.08 -9.97 6.70
N MET A 79 10.03 -8.87 5.94
CA MET A 79 10.43 -7.55 6.44
C MET A 79 9.47 -7.04 7.52
N SER A 80 8.19 -7.31 7.40
CA SER A 80 7.22 -6.99 8.44
C SER A 80 7.38 -7.86 9.68
N ALA A 81 7.76 -9.13 9.53
CA ALA A 81 8.11 -9.99 10.67
C ALA A 81 9.36 -9.47 11.40
N LEU A 82 10.36 -8.98 10.68
CA LEU A 82 11.53 -8.32 11.26
C LEU A 82 11.13 -7.05 12.04
N HIS A 83 10.24 -6.21 11.46
CA HIS A 83 9.69 -5.04 12.15
C HIS A 83 8.93 -5.45 13.43
N ALA A 84 8.09 -6.48 13.35
CA ALA A 84 7.35 -7.00 14.50
C ALA A 84 8.28 -7.58 15.58
N LEU A 85 9.37 -8.24 15.20
CA LEU A 85 10.38 -8.73 16.14
C LEU A 85 10.95 -7.58 16.99
N PHE A 86 11.33 -6.48 16.36
CA PHE A 86 11.87 -5.32 17.05
C PHE A 86 10.82 -4.59 17.90
N THR A 87 9.62 -4.40 17.37
CA THR A 87 8.60 -3.53 18.00
C THR A 87 7.71 -4.28 18.99
N VAL A 88 7.36 -5.53 18.70
CA VAL A 88 6.43 -6.32 19.52
C VAL A 88 7.18 -7.17 20.55
N THR A 89 8.27 -7.85 20.12
CA THR A 89 9.01 -8.75 21.01
C THR A 89 10.04 -8.01 21.86
N LEU A 90 10.87 -7.16 21.22
CA LEU A 90 11.91 -6.40 21.93
C LEU A 90 11.37 -5.10 22.53
N GLY A 91 10.17 -4.67 22.17
CA GLY A 91 9.52 -3.47 22.71
C GLY A 91 10.24 -2.16 22.37
N LEU A 92 10.97 -2.13 21.24
CA LEU A 92 11.69 -0.95 20.78
C LEU A 92 10.74 0.10 20.19
N SER A 93 11.23 1.33 20.06
CA SER A 93 10.46 2.43 19.45
C SER A 93 10.02 2.07 18.01
N GLN A 94 8.70 2.08 17.77
CA GLN A 94 8.11 1.70 16.48
C GLN A 94 8.55 2.67 15.36
N HIS A 95 8.72 3.97 15.68
CA HIS A 95 9.19 4.96 14.73
C HIS A 95 10.63 4.67 14.28
N VAL A 96 11.54 4.46 15.24
CA VAL A 96 12.95 4.21 14.96
C VAL A 96 13.12 2.90 14.18
N CYS A 97 12.45 1.83 14.63
CA CYS A 97 12.49 0.54 13.96
C CYS A 97 11.92 0.62 12.53
N GLY A 98 10.80 1.33 12.34
CA GLY A 98 10.20 1.49 11.02
C GLY A 98 11.10 2.24 10.04
N ILE A 99 11.69 3.36 10.46
CA ILE A 99 12.67 4.07 9.63
C ILE A 99 13.89 3.18 9.35
N GLY A 100 14.39 2.46 10.35
CA GLY A 100 15.48 1.50 10.18
C GLY A 100 15.16 0.42 9.15
N VAL A 101 13.96 -0.17 9.21
CA VAL A 101 13.48 -1.16 8.23
C VAL A 101 13.37 -0.53 6.84
N THR A 102 12.88 0.72 6.72
CA THR A 102 12.84 1.43 5.42
C THR A 102 14.22 1.59 4.82
N LEU A 103 15.19 2.09 5.60
CA LEU A 103 16.55 2.30 5.11
C LEU A 103 17.24 0.98 4.75
N PHE A 104 17.11 -0.05 5.61
CA PHE A 104 17.65 -1.38 5.37
C PHE A 104 17.06 -2.01 4.11
N SER A 105 15.73 -2.03 4.00
CA SER A 105 15.03 -2.62 2.84
C SER A 105 15.36 -1.90 1.54
N SER A 106 15.45 -0.56 1.58
CA SER A 106 15.81 0.24 0.41
C SER A 106 17.25 -0.01 -0.02
N GLY A 107 18.20 0.00 0.93
CA GLY A 107 19.60 -0.32 0.67
C GLY A 107 19.76 -1.73 0.11
N LEU A 108 19.07 -2.72 0.70
CA LEU A 108 19.10 -4.11 0.26
C LEU A 108 18.50 -4.27 -1.15
N ALA A 109 17.39 -3.58 -1.47
CA ALA A 109 16.79 -3.60 -2.80
C ALA A 109 17.77 -3.10 -3.86
N TYR A 110 18.44 -1.99 -3.60
CA TYR A 110 19.42 -1.41 -4.55
C TYR A 110 20.67 -2.27 -4.68
N PHE A 111 21.16 -2.81 -3.57
CA PHE A 111 22.32 -3.71 -3.57
C PHE A 111 22.03 -4.99 -4.37
N LEU A 112 20.96 -5.69 -4.07
CA LEU A 112 20.58 -6.93 -4.75
C LEU A 112 20.27 -6.69 -6.23
N TYR A 113 19.60 -5.58 -6.57
CA TYR A 113 19.35 -5.24 -7.96
C TYR A 113 20.65 -5.09 -8.76
N ARG A 114 21.62 -4.35 -8.22
CA ARG A 114 22.93 -4.19 -8.86
C ARG A 114 23.74 -5.49 -8.93
N LEU A 115 23.62 -6.34 -7.91
CA LEU A 115 24.29 -7.63 -7.88
C LEU A 115 23.76 -8.58 -8.97
N ILE A 116 22.45 -8.60 -9.21
CA ILE A 116 21.80 -9.53 -10.14
C ILE A 116 21.83 -9.01 -11.58
N PHE A 117 21.52 -7.74 -11.79
CA PHE A 117 21.38 -7.15 -13.14
C PHE A 117 22.60 -6.31 -13.56
N GLY A 118 23.52 -6.00 -12.66
CA GLY A 118 24.68 -5.17 -12.94
C GLY A 118 24.32 -3.68 -13.12
N GLN A 119 25.25 -2.93 -13.71
CA GLN A 119 25.03 -1.53 -14.09
C GLN A 119 24.57 -1.48 -15.56
N GLN A 120 23.27 -1.40 -15.76
CA GLN A 120 22.69 -1.29 -17.10
C GLN A 120 22.22 0.15 -17.34
N SER A 121 22.50 0.66 -18.56
CA SER A 121 22.04 1.99 -18.99
C SER A 121 20.52 2.04 -19.18
N VAL A 122 19.91 0.90 -19.51
CA VAL A 122 18.44 0.75 -19.66
C VAL A 122 17.99 -0.35 -18.70
N PRO A 123 17.03 -0.07 -17.79
CA PRO A 123 16.50 -1.09 -16.90
C PRO A 123 15.91 -2.27 -17.69
N PRO A 124 16.16 -3.53 -17.28
CA PRO A 124 15.51 -4.68 -17.89
C PRO A 124 13.99 -4.57 -17.76
N ASN A 125 13.31 -4.96 -18.82
CA ASN A 125 11.86 -4.90 -18.90
C ASN A 125 11.29 -6.32 -18.96
N ILE A 126 10.14 -6.54 -18.34
CA ILE A 126 9.41 -7.81 -18.38
C ILE A 126 8.08 -7.65 -19.12
N LYS A 127 7.57 -8.73 -19.66
CA LYS A 127 6.17 -8.77 -20.13
C LYS A 127 5.28 -8.76 -18.88
N GLY A 128 4.81 -7.57 -18.48
CA GLY A 128 3.97 -7.41 -17.31
C GLY A 128 2.57 -8.01 -17.46
N PHE A 129 1.77 -7.86 -16.40
CA PHE A 129 0.38 -8.31 -16.42
C PHE A 129 -0.40 -7.64 -17.55
N GLN A 130 -1.12 -8.46 -18.34
CA GLN A 130 -2.06 -7.97 -19.33
C GLN A 130 -3.40 -7.67 -18.66
N THR A 131 -4.19 -6.77 -19.25
CA THR A 131 -5.56 -6.54 -18.80
C THR A 131 -6.42 -7.77 -19.08
N LEU A 132 -7.28 -8.11 -18.14
CA LEU A 132 -8.22 -9.22 -18.20
C LEU A 132 -9.63 -8.65 -18.35
N PRO A 133 -10.19 -8.56 -19.57
CA PRO A 133 -11.57 -8.14 -19.76
C PRO A 133 -12.53 -9.18 -19.18
N ILE A 134 -13.46 -8.75 -18.34
CA ILE A 134 -14.52 -9.64 -17.84
C ILE A 134 -15.62 -9.70 -18.91
N PRO A 135 -15.93 -10.87 -19.52
CA PRO A 135 -16.93 -11.00 -20.55
C PRO A 135 -18.29 -10.40 -20.11
N LEU A 136 -19.03 -9.80 -21.01
CA LEU A 136 -20.31 -9.09 -20.81
C LEU A 136 -20.20 -7.78 -20.02
N LEU A 137 -19.36 -7.68 -19.00
CA LEU A 137 -19.22 -6.47 -18.18
C LEU A 137 -18.23 -5.47 -18.81
N SER A 138 -17.26 -5.94 -19.57
CA SER A 138 -16.30 -5.08 -20.29
C SER A 138 -16.96 -4.29 -21.43
N ASP A 139 -18.13 -4.71 -21.92
CA ASP A 139 -18.83 -4.07 -23.02
C ASP A 139 -19.73 -2.90 -22.57
N ILE A 140 -19.90 -2.71 -21.27
CA ILE A 140 -20.66 -1.60 -20.70
C ILE A 140 -19.92 -0.28 -21.01
N PRO A 141 -20.58 0.70 -21.67
CA PRO A 141 -19.94 1.99 -21.96
C PRO A 141 -19.39 2.64 -20.68
N VAL A 142 -18.17 3.18 -20.73
CA VAL A 142 -17.46 3.87 -19.65
C VAL A 142 -17.05 2.93 -18.49
N LEU A 143 -17.99 2.25 -17.83
CA LEU A 143 -17.70 1.36 -16.70
C LEU A 143 -16.97 0.09 -17.11
N GLY A 144 -17.27 -0.46 -18.29
CA GLY A 144 -16.63 -1.66 -18.80
C GLY A 144 -15.12 -1.50 -18.92
N THR A 145 -14.70 -0.46 -19.62
CA THR A 145 -13.27 -0.18 -19.80
C THR A 145 -12.60 0.34 -18.53
N ALA A 146 -13.31 1.05 -17.66
CA ALA A 146 -12.74 1.62 -16.44
C ALA A 146 -12.55 0.57 -15.32
N VAL A 147 -13.51 -0.33 -15.12
CA VAL A 147 -13.53 -1.25 -13.97
C VAL A 147 -13.30 -2.71 -14.39
N PHE A 148 -13.89 -3.12 -15.52
CA PHE A 148 -13.94 -4.52 -15.95
C PHE A 148 -12.90 -4.91 -17.02
N ASN A 149 -11.97 -3.99 -17.35
CA ASN A 149 -10.81 -4.26 -18.19
C ASN A 149 -9.53 -3.81 -17.49
N GLN A 150 -9.19 -4.51 -16.40
CA GLN A 150 -8.07 -4.17 -15.53
C GLN A 150 -7.11 -5.34 -15.36
N PHE A 151 -5.96 -5.10 -14.71
CA PHE A 151 -5.00 -6.14 -14.37
C PHE A 151 -5.55 -7.07 -13.28
N ALA A 152 -5.11 -8.33 -13.25
CA ALA A 152 -5.50 -9.28 -12.20
C ALA A 152 -5.32 -8.74 -10.77
N LEU A 153 -4.22 -8.07 -10.52
CA LEU A 153 -3.92 -7.47 -9.20
C LEU A 153 -4.89 -6.33 -8.82
N VAL A 154 -5.50 -5.64 -9.80
CA VAL A 154 -6.56 -4.64 -9.53
C VAL A 154 -7.80 -5.34 -8.96
N TYR A 155 -8.23 -6.45 -9.57
CA TYR A 155 -9.36 -7.22 -9.05
C TYR A 155 -9.08 -7.79 -7.67
N MET A 156 -7.83 -8.22 -7.42
CA MET A 156 -7.41 -8.65 -6.09
C MET A 156 -7.52 -7.50 -5.07
N ALA A 157 -7.16 -6.27 -5.42
CA ALA A 157 -7.30 -5.12 -4.53
C ALA A 157 -8.77 -4.79 -4.25
N ILE A 158 -9.62 -4.80 -5.28
CA ILE A 158 -11.07 -4.59 -5.13
C ILE A 158 -11.67 -5.64 -4.19
N LEU A 159 -11.26 -6.91 -4.33
CA LEU A 159 -11.72 -8.00 -3.45
C LEU A 159 -11.12 -7.93 -2.05
N ALA A 160 -9.89 -7.42 -1.91
CA ALA A 160 -9.24 -7.29 -0.61
C ALA A 160 -9.98 -6.34 0.34
N ILE A 161 -10.68 -5.32 -0.18
CA ILE A 161 -11.42 -4.35 0.64
C ILE A 161 -12.57 -5.01 1.41
N PRO A 162 -13.56 -5.67 0.77
CA PRO A 162 -14.63 -6.36 1.49
C PRO A 162 -14.11 -7.53 2.32
N LEU A 163 -13.05 -8.22 1.86
CA LEU A 163 -12.41 -9.29 2.62
C LEU A 163 -11.78 -8.75 3.92
N ALA A 164 -11.08 -7.63 3.84
CA ALA A 164 -10.51 -6.96 5.02
C ALA A 164 -11.61 -6.52 6.00
N ALA A 165 -12.72 -5.97 5.49
CA ALA A 165 -13.87 -5.61 6.31
C ALA A 165 -14.51 -6.85 6.97
N PHE A 166 -14.70 -7.93 6.23
CA PHE A 166 -15.22 -9.19 6.76
C PHE A 166 -14.28 -9.75 7.84
N VAL A 167 -12.99 -9.85 7.55
CA VAL A 167 -11.98 -10.36 8.49
C VAL A 167 -11.96 -9.50 9.77
N LEU A 168 -11.94 -8.18 9.64
CA LEU A 168 -11.83 -7.28 10.78
C LEU A 168 -13.09 -7.24 11.65
N TYR A 169 -14.28 -7.30 11.03
CA TYR A 169 -15.55 -7.08 11.76
C TYR A 169 -16.38 -8.33 12.00
N ARG A 170 -16.13 -9.42 11.26
CA ARG A 170 -16.96 -10.63 11.31
C ARG A 170 -16.23 -11.88 11.79
N THR A 171 -14.91 -11.82 12.04
CA THR A 171 -14.15 -12.98 12.51
C THR A 171 -13.69 -12.82 13.96
N PRO A 172 -13.47 -13.94 14.69
CA PRO A 172 -12.88 -13.91 16.04
C PRO A 172 -11.47 -13.32 16.03
N TRP A 173 -10.68 -13.58 14.98
CA TRP A 173 -9.35 -13.01 14.84
C TRP A 173 -9.39 -11.47 14.69
N GLY A 174 -10.28 -10.95 13.87
CA GLY A 174 -10.48 -9.50 13.73
C GLY A 174 -10.95 -8.83 15.03
N LEU A 175 -11.76 -9.53 15.83
CA LEU A 175 -12.13 -9.07 17.17
C LEU A 175 -10.88 -9.00 18.07
N SER A 176 -10.03 -10.03 18.07
CA SER A 176 -8.77 -10.06 18.83
C SER A 176 -7.84 -8.91 18.43
N VAL A 177 -7.69 -8.64 17.12
CA VAL A 177 -6.89 -7.50 16.61
C VAL A 177 -7.39 -6.17 17.18
N ARG A 178 -8.71 -5.93 17.13
CA ARG A 178 -9.31 -4.71 17.67
C ARG A 178 -9.19 -4.59 19.19
N MET A 179 -9.40 -5.68 19.92
CA MET A 179 -9.23 -5.71 21.38
C MET A 179 -7.80 -5.41 21.79
N VAL A 180 -6.81 -6.01 21.13
CA VAL A 180 -5.38 -5.80 21.40
C VAL A 180 -4.96 -4.36 21.07
N GLY A 181 -5.55 -3.74 20.05
CA GLY A 181 -5.28 -2.34 19.71
C GLY A 181 -5.92 -1.33 20.65
N GLU A 182 -7.04 -1.67 21.28
CA GLU A 182 -7.72 -0.76 22.23
C GLU A 182 -7.23 -0.98 23.67
N ASN A 183 -7.21 -2.22 24.14
CA ASN A 183 -6.77 -2.55 25.51
C ASN A 183 -6.06 -3.91 25.55
N PRO A 184 -4.73 -3.93 25.36
CA PRO A 184 -3.97 -5.18 25.34
C PRO A 184 -4.02 -5.93 26.68
N ARG A 185 -4.14 -5.22 27.82
CA ARG A 185 -4.25 -5.85 29.14
C ARG A 185 -5.56 -6.60 29.29
N ALA A 186 -6.66 -6.02 28.85
CA ALA A 186 -7.96 -6.71 28.87
C ALA A 186 -7.97 -7.91 27.91
N ALA A 187 -7.33 -7.80 26.75
CA ALA A 187 -7.18 -8.91 25.82
C ALA A 187 -6.37 -10.08 26.41
N ASP A 188 -5.27 -9.79 27.11
CA ASP A 188 -4.45 -10.79 27.80
C ASP A 188 -5.22 -11.46 28.96
N SER A 189 -5.96 -10.69 29.76
CA SER A 189 -6.80 -11.19 30.85
C SER A 189 -7.93 -12.09 30.35
N ALA A 190 -8.41 -11.87 29.13
CA ALA A 190 -9.40 -12.74 28.48
C ALA A 190 -8.80 -14.00 27.84
N GLY A 191 -7.48 -14.24 28.03
CA GLY A 191 -6.77 -15.42 27.50
C GLY A 191 -6.22 -15.26 26.08
N GLY A 192 -6.32 -14.06 25.49
CA GLY A 192 -5.78 -13.77 24.15
C GLY A 192 -4.27 -13.52 24.19
N SER A 193 -3.52 -14.06 23.21
CA SER A 193 -2.10 -13.75 23.07
C SER A 193 -1.90 -12.42 22.35
N VAL A 194 -1.58 -11.35 23.09
CA VAL A 194 -1.32 -10.01 22.54
C VAL A 194 -0.16 -10.03 21.55
N ILE A 195 0.95 -10.68 21.91
CA ILE A 195 2.16 -10.78 21.07
C ILE A 195 1.84 -11.48 19.75
N ALA A 196 1.21 -12.67 19.81
CA ALA A 196 0.88 -13.43 18.59
C ALA A 196 -0.09 -12.66 17.68
N THR A 197 -1.10 -12.00 18.25
CA THR A 197 -2.08 -11.21 17.47
C THR A 197 -1.42 -10.03 16.79
N ARG A 198 -0.56 -9.27 17.48
CA ARG A 198 0.22 -8.17 16.90
C ARG A 198 1.13 -8.67 15.78
N PHE A 199 1.86 -9.74 16.01
CA PHE A 199 2.73 -10.36 15.01
C PHE A 199 1.97 -10.75 13.74
N GLN A 200 0.87 -11.47 13.89
CA GLN A 200 0.02 -11.89 12.77
C GLN A 200 -0.52 -10.70 11.98
N ALA A 201 -1.00 -9.65 12.66
CA ALA A 201 -1.51 -8.45 12.02
C ALA A 201 -0.45 -7.71 11.21
N VAL A 202 0.77 -7.58 11.76
CA VAL A 202 1.89 -6.92 11.09
C VAL A 202 2.38 -7.75 9.89
N ILE A 203 2.45 -9.09 10.01
CA ILE A 203 2.84 -9.97 8.90
C ILE A 203 1.79 -9.93 7.76
N LEU A 204 0.49 -9.98 8.11
CA LEU A 204 -0.58 -9.82 7.12
C LEU A 204 -0.49 -8.45 6.43
N GLY A 205 -0.20 -7.40 7.21
CA GLY A 205 0.08 -6.07 6.66
C GLY A 205 1.22 -6.09 5.66
N GLY A 206 2.32 -6.77 6.00
CA GLY A 206 3.46 -6.95 5.11
C GLY A 206 3.14 -7.70 3.82
N ALA A 207 2.28 -8.72 3.87
CA ALA A 207 1.81 -9.41 2.68
C ALA A 207 1.08 -8.47 1.70
N LEU A 208 0.22 -7.59 2.22
CA LEU A 208 -0.48 -6.59 1.42
C LEU A 208 0.47 -5.51 0.88
N MET A 209 1.45 -5.06 1.68
CA MET A 209 2.52 -4.17 1.21
C MET A 209 3.36 -4.83 0.10
N GLY A 210 3.59 -6.14 0.21
CA GLY A 210 4.23 -6.95 -0.83
C GLY A 210 3.45 -6.96 -2.14
N LEU A 211 2.12 -7.12 -2.08
CA LEU A 211 1.23 -7.00 -3.25
C LEU A 211 1.28 -5.61 -3.88
N ALA A 212 1.35 -4.55 -3.06
CA ALA A 212 1.51 -3.18 -3.54
C ALA A 212 2.82 -3.01 -4.33
N GLY A 213 3.94 -3.53 -3.81
CA GLY A 213 5.24 -3.54 -4.50
C GLY A 213 5.20 -4.35 -5.80
N ALA A 214 4.60 -5.54 -5.78
CA ALA A 214 4.40 -6.40 -6.95
C ALA A 214 3.62 -5.69 -8.06
N PHE A 215 2.55 -4.99 -7.70
CA PHE A 215 1.75 -4.23 -8.65
C PHE A 215 2.57 -3.15 -9.35
N LEU A 216 3.37 -2.39 -8.59
CA LEU A 216 4.18 -1.30 -9.15
C LEU A 216 5.19 -1.83 -10.17
N SER A 217 5.93 -2.88 -9.85
CA SER A 217 7.01 -3.37 -10.73
C SER A 217 6.52 -4.27 -11.88
N MET A 218 5.41 -5.00 -11.72
CA MET A 218 4.99 -6.02 -12.69
C MET A 218 3.70 -5.70 -13.45
N ALA A 219 2.89 -4.73 -12.98
CA ALA A 219 1.64 -4.36 -13.66
C ALA A 219 1.66 -2.90 -14.13
N GLN A 220 2.22 -1.96 -13.34
CA GLN A 220 2.19 -0.55 -13.66
C GLN A 220 3.37 -0.11 -14.53
N PHE A 221 4.60 -0.49 -14.15
CA PHE A 221 5.81 -0.02 -14.82
C PHE A 221 6.53 -1.09 -15.64
N ASN A 222 6.25 -2.36 -15.42
CA ASN A 222 6.88 -3.52 -16.08
C ASN A 222 8.41 -3.55 -15.96
N ALA A 223 8.94 -2.80 -15.02
CA ALA A 223 10.36 -2.63 -14.74
C ALA A 223 10.55 -2.29 -13.25
N PHE A 224 11.73 -2.55 -12.74
CA PHE A 224 12.16 -2.01 -11.46
C PHE A 224 13.07 -0.81 -11.71
N THR A 225 12.71 0.32 -11.12
CA THR A 225 13.52 1.54 -11.13
C THR A 225 13.74 2.03 -9.70
N PHE A 226 14.84 2.74 -9.49
CA PHE A 226 15.09 3.39 -8.20
C PHE A 226 14.01 4.44 -7.95
N GLY A 227 13.32 4.31 -6.80
CA GLY A 227 12.23 5.20 -6.46
C GLY A 227 10.86 4.81 -7.05
N VAL A 228 10.67 3.58 -7.54
CA VAL A 228 9.38 3.11 -8.09
C VAL A 228 8.19 3.30 -7.14
N VAL A 229 8.42 3.30 -5.83
CA VAL A 229 7.39 3.54 -4.80
C VAL A 229 7.07 5.02 -4.65
N SER A 230 8.09 5.91 -4.76
CA SER A 230 7.94 7.39 -4.81
C SER A 230 7.07 7.95 -3.67
N GLY A 231 7.28 7.52 -2.44
CA GLY A 231 6.56 8.03 -1.26
C GLY A 231 5.15 7.48 -1.05
N ARG A 232 4.66 6.57 -1.89
CA ARG A 232 3.32 5.96 -1.77
C ARG A 232 3.12 5.23 -0.46
N GLY A 233 4.17 4.67 0.14
CA GLY A 233 4.12 4.06 1.46
C GLY A 233 3.79 5.09 2.55
N TRP A 234 4.40 6.27 2.52
CA TRP A 234 4.10 7.35 3.46
C TRP A 234 2.69 7.89 3.28
N VAL A 235 2.25 8.02 2.04
CA VAL A 235 0.86 8.40 1.72
C VAL A 235 -0.12 7.37 2.29
N ALA A 236 0.18 6.06 2.19
CA ALA A 236 -0.70 5.01 2.71
C ALA A 236 -0.94 5.14 4.22
N ILE A 237 0.07 5.53 5.02
CA ILE A 237 -0.10 5.81 6.45
C ILE A 237 -1.10 6.96 6.67
N ALA A 238 -0.96 8.05 5.92
CA ALA A 238 -1.92 9.16 5.98
C ALA A 238 -3.34 8.72 5.62
N LEU A 239 -3.47 7.84 4.61
CA LEU A 239 -4.77 7.31 4.17
C LEU A 239 -5.43 6.40 5.21
N VAL A 240 -4.66 5.71 6.08
CA VAL A 240 -5.21 4.97 7.24
C VAL A 240 -5.91 5.93 8.20
N VAL A 241 -5.26 7.07 8.51
CA VAL A 241 -5.81 8.10 9.38
C VAL A 241 -7.07 8.73 8.76
N PHE A 242 -7.05 9.04 7.45
CA PHE A 242 -8.23 9.52 6.72
C PHE A 242 -9.38 8.53 6.76
N GLY A 243 -9.07 7.26 6.55
CA GLY A 243 -10.02 6.17 6.60
C GLY A 243 -10.49 5.83 8.02
N ARG A 244 -9.93 6.49 9.07
CA ARG A 244 -10.26 6.21 10.47
C ARG A 244 -10.14 4.73 10.81
N TRP A 245 -9.09 4.09 10.30
CA TRP A 245 -8.84 2.64 10.48
C TRP A 245 -10.01 1.75 10.04
N ASP A 246 -10.82 2.19 9.07
CA ASP A 246 -11.91 1.43 8.48
C ASP A 246 -11.58 1.05 7.03
N PRO A 247 -11.76 -0.22 6.60
CA PRO A 247 -11.37 -0.68 5.26
C PRO A 247 -12.06 0.07 4.12
N TRP A 248 -13.37 0.34 4.24
CA TRP A 248 -14.13 1.01 3.20
C TRP A 248 -13.74 2.48 3.07
N ARG A 249 -13.58 3.17 4.20
CA ARG A 249 -13.17 4.57 4.22
C ARG A 249 -11.73 4.73 3.75
N SER A 250 -10.84 3.81 4.13
CA SER A 250 -9.46 3.79 3.67
C SER A 250 -9.36 3.58 2.16
N ALA A 251 -10.17 2.69 1.60
CA ALA A 251 -10.29 2.50 0.15
C ALA A 251 -10.84 3.75 -0.55
N GLY A 252 -11.85 4.40 0.02
CA GLY A 252 -12.36 5.68 -0.47
C GLY A 252 -11.31 6.79 -0.45
N ALA A 253 -10.50 6.86 0.62
CA ALA A 253 -9.38 7.78 0.73
C ALA A 253 -8.30 7.51 -0.33
N ALA A 254 -7.97 6.24 -0.59
CA ALA A 254 -7.04 5.84 -1.64
C ALA A 254 -7.54 6.23 -3.04
N LEU A 255 -8.83 6.03 -3.33
CA LEU A 255 -9.45 6.47 -4.58
C LEU A 255 -9.42 8.00 -4.74
N LEU A 256 -9.72 8.73 -3.68
CA LEU A 256 -9.70 10.19 -3.69
C LEU A 256 -8.29 10.74 -3.92
N PHE A 257 -7.28 10.18 -3.27
CA PHE A 257 -5.89 10.53 -3.51
C PHE A 257 -5.48 10.20 -4.95
N ALA A 258 -5.83 9.00 -5.44
CA ALA A 258 -5.53 8.58 -6.80
C ALA A 258 -6.22 9.46 -7.85
N PHE A 259 -7.40 9.98 -7.57
CA PHE A 259 -8.07 10.97 -8.42
C PHE A 259 -7.22 12.24 -8.55
N VAL A 260 -6.72 12.78 -7.45
CA VAL A 260 -5.87 13.99 -7.45
C VAL A 260 -4.54 13.72 -8.18
N ASP A 261 -3.92 12.55 -7.96
CA ASP A 261 -2.68 12.15 -8.62
C ASP A 261 -2.89 11.95 -10.14
N ALA A 262 -3.98 11.30 -10.54
CA ALA A 262 -4.34 11.14 -11.97
C ALA A 262 -4.64 12.48 -12.64
N LEU A 263 -5.32 13.39 -11.93
CA LEU A 263 -5.63 14.73 -12.41
C LEU A 263 -4.34 15.53 -12.62
N GLN A 264 -3.43 15.50 -11.66
CA GLN A 264 -2.13 16.13 -11.74
C GLN A 264 -1.33 15.65 -12.96
N LEU A 265 -1.23 14.32 -13.17
CA LEU A 265 -0.54 13.74 -14.32
C LEU A 265 -1.14 14.20 -15.67
N ARG A 266 -2.45 14.28 -15.75
CA ARG A 266 -3.13 14.76 -16.96
C ARG A 266 -2.95 16.26 -17.20
N MET A 267 -3.00 17.07 -16.15
CA MET A 267 -2.73 18.51 -16.26
C MET A 267 -1.30 18.76 -16.73
N GLN A 268 -0.34 17.98 -16.28
CA GLN A 268 1.04 18.04 -16.79
C GLN A 268 1.12 17.69 -18.28
N ALA A 269 0.44 16.63 -18.68
CA ALA A 269 0.43 16.18 -20.08
C ALA A 269 -0.29 17.15 -21.03
N SER A 270 -1.23 17.97 -20.54
CA SER A 270 -2.00 18.92 -21.34
C SER A 270 -1.25 20.21 -21.76
N GLY A 271 0.03 20.35 -21.33
CA GLY A 271 0.90 21.43 -21.81
C GLY A 271 0.49 22.83 -21.36
N LEU A 272 -0.07 22.99 -20.15
CA LEU A 272 -0.36 24.29 -19.55
C LEU A 272 0.97 25.04 -19.24
N GLY A 273 1.67 25.47 -20.29
CA GLY A 273 3.03 25.96 -20.30
C GLY A 273 3.33 27.23 -19.50
N HIS A 274 2.34 27.80 -18.82
CA HIS A 274 2.53 28.97 -17.94
C HIS A 274 2.74 28.60 -16.46
N ILE A 275 2.51 27.33 -16.09
CA ILE A 275 2.65 26.86 -14.71
C ILE A 275 3.91 25.99 -14.59
N PRO A 276 4.82 26.27 -13.64
CA PRO A 276 5.98 25.43 -13.40
C PRO A 276 5.58 23.96 -13.12
N TYR A 277 6.35 23.03 -13.66
CA TYR A 277 6.12 21.59 -13.48
C TYR A 277 6.03 21.18 -12.00
N GLU A 278 6.83 21.81 -11.17
CA GLU A 278 6.91 21.58 -9.72
C GLU A 278 5.58 21.90 -9.00
N ALA A 279 4.84 22.90 -9.49
CA ALA A 279 3.55 23.27 -8.91
C ALA A 279 2.50 22.15 -9.06
N PHE A 280 2.55 21.42 -10.17
CA PHE A 280 1.67 20.25 -10.36
C PHE A 280 2.08 19.10 -9.45
N LEU A 281 3.38 18.86 -9.23
CA LEU A 281 3.87 17.83 -8.31
C LEU A 281 3.45 18.06 -6.87
N MET A 282 3.23 19.31 -6.47
CA MET A 282 2.79 19.65 -5.11
C MET A 282 1.31 19.34 -4.86
N LEU A 283 0.47 19.24 -5.89
CA LEU A 283 -0.99 19.09 -5.75
C LEU A 283 -1.42 17.91 -4.84
N PRO A 284 -0.95 16.66 -5.04
CA PRO A 284 -1.35 15.56 -4.18
C PRO A 284 -0.91 15.74 -2.72
N PHE A 285 0.26 16.35 -2.49
CA PHE A 285 0.77 16.59 -1.15
C PHE A 285 0.01 17.70 -0.43
N ILE A 286 -0.27 18.83 -1.12
CA ILE A 286 -1.10 19.91 -0.60
C ILE A 286 -2.49 19.37 -0.27
N PHE A 287 -3.09 18.59 -1.19
CA PHE A 287 -4.37 17.95 -0.96
C PHE A 287 -4.33 17.08 0.29
N THR A 288 -3.27 16.27 0.48
CA THR A 288 -3.09 15.41 1.65
C THR A 288 -3.05 16.23 2.94
N ILE A 289 -2.28 17.34 2.97
CA ILE A 289 -2.18 18.22 4.14
C ILE A 289 -3.55 18.84 4.47
N VAL A 290 -4.24 19.38 3.48
CA VAL A 290 -5.58 19.98 3.66
C VAL A 290 -6.59 18.92 4.12
N ALA A 291 -6.61 17.77 3.50
CA ALA A 291 -7.50 16.68 3.88
C ALA A 291 -7.19 16.19 5.32
N MET A 292 -5.91 16.07 5.71
CA MET A 292 -5.54 15.78 7.10
C MET A 292 -6.07 16.85 8.05
N ALA A 293 -5.88 18.12 7.77
CA ALA A 293 -6.32 19.21 8.62
C ALA A 293 -7.85 19.20 8.85
N VAL A 294 -8.61 18.82 7.81
CA VAL A 294 -10.08 18.80 7.88
C VAL A 294 -10.63 17.49 8.48
N MET A 295 -10.09 16.35 8.05
CA MET A 295 -10.67 15.02 8.37
C MET A 295 -10.13 14.42 9.66
N SER A 296 -8.91 14.79 10.12
CA SER A 296 -8.30 14.22 11.33
C SER A 296 -8.98 14.67 12.62
N ARG A 297 -9.77 15.76 12.59
CA ARG A 297 -10.43 16.33 13.80
C ARG A 297 -11.25 15.30 14.60
N ASN A 298 -11.79 14.27 13.95
CA ASN A 298 -12.61 13.23 14.58
C ASN A 298 -11.99 11.81 14.42
N ALA A 299 -10.71 11.72 14.06
CA ALA A 299 -10.02 10.46 13.95
C ALA A 299 -9.51 10.04 15.33
N VAL A 300 -10.04 8.93 15.85
CA VAL A 300 -9.59 8.33 17.11
C VAL A 300 -8.73 7.14 16.77
N ALA A 301 -7.43 7.27 17.04
CA ALA A 301 -6.48 6.18 16.87
C ALA A 301 -6.74 5.06 17.91
N PRO A 302 -6.39 3.80 17.60
CA PRO A 302 -6.41 2.75 18.61
C PRO A 302 -5.61 3.14 19.84
N SER A 303 -6.18 2.94 21.04
CA SER A 303 -5.64 3.50 22.30
C SER A 303 -4.27 2.95 22.68
N ALA A 304 -3.93 1.75 22.22
CA ALA A 304 -2.63 1.10 22.43
C ALA A 304 -1.64 1.29 21.27
N LEU A 305 -1.98 2.12 20.27
CA LEU A 305 -1.05 2.44 19.18
C LEU A 305 0.22 3.07 19.75
N LEU A 306 1.38 2.64 19.23
CA LEU A 306 2.71 3.09 19.66
C LEU A 306 3.13 2.66 21.08
N LYS A 307 2.29 1.94 21.81
CA LYS A 307 2.61 1.50 23.18
C LYS A 307 3.12 0.06 23.15
N PRO A 308 4.37 -0.19 23.64
CA PRO A 308 4.84 -1.56 23.82
C PRO A 308 3.97 -2.26 24.88
N PHE A 309 3.79 -3.56 24.72
CA PHE A 309 3.08 -4.37 25.72
C PHE A 309 4.08 -5.25 26.44
N ARG A 310 4.12 -5.11 27.79
CA ARG A 310 4.87 -5.98 28.70
C ARG A 310 3.92 -6.54 29.72
N ARG A 311 3.94 -7.87 29.86
CA ARG A 311 3.03 -8.60 30.74
C ARG A 311 3.27 -8.34 32.23
N GLU A 312 4.51 -7.98 32.57
CA GLU A 312 4.97 -7.83 33.98
C GLU A 312 4.84 -6.40 34.54
N GLU A 313 4.53 -5.40 33.71
CA GLU A 313 4.29 -4.04 34.18
C GLU A 313 2.85 -3.91 34.69
N ARG A 314 2.65 -4.17 36.00
CA ARG A 314 1.41 -3.91 36.75
C ARG A 314 1.31 -2.45 37.18
#